data_f79bebe4661952f0568b147a5745ad8f
#
_entry.id   f79bebe4661952f0568b147a5745ad8f
#
_cell.length_a   1.000
_cell.length_b   1.000
_cell.length_c   1.000
_cell.angle_alpha   90.00
_cell.angle_beta   90.00
_cell.angle_gamma   90.00
#
_symmetry.space_group_name_H-M   'P 1'
#
loop_
_entity.id
_entity.type
_entity.pdbx_description
1 polymer ?
#
loop_
_entity_poly.entity_id
_entity_poly.type
_entity_poly.pdbx_seq_one_letter_code
_entity_poly.pdbx_strand_id
1 'polypeptide(L)'
;MKNIFKKDWIYLLLLVGLAILTFMQVANFRFGFFTAYDEAYFLLKLQEAYDMSCITGKSQWNLIAVHWFPYLDLTSKVNSYLASSILIWASILVVTITSCILFDKKRIIKYLALAWLFMFGLGGGLSYVPMQTAVLCWALCAFLLYHKSEIVWKKSLYAVLCGICLGFSLFVIIPAALVLLVCVAGLIVLSHWSDWRKMLLYIASGVVGVLLTCLYMHIIVCPLGDILEAMLFTATYIGKSGYKYDGVSFILQYGLFFRDCLFVILAFVGSYWLSKRVSIKWLGGIVYVVMILVYTHYQVKPLISPSMFMMSLPLIPFLFGKINNLKWNDLKKADTWFYIFIFAYPLLASFGTNTALSGRIHCFVVAWLFLWLEYEYKYPQENYRRVYIAVLILFAMPLLDIIKAFENRDDSYHFTRGNKHFAGIALTEKQVNYFNNVYNILEDYNYQPKQSAILTALYDYCCLYAFDAVNAANYHQVQNFHYFPKENMIAPDFIFLCKWDSIVMGQELKDMPWGWPDDFDRYYVGTPEPDNASWVNHADLETRHLYCRKSLKKLQ
;
A
#
# COMPACT_ATOMS: atom_id res chain seq x y z
N MET A 1 14.12 -21.71 29.85
CA MET A 1 14.53 -20.37 29.45
C MET A 1 16.00 -20.28 29.01
N LYS A 2 17.00 -20.71 29.76
CA LYS A 2 18.45 -20.59 29.37
C LYS A 2 18.80 -21.16 27.98
N ASN A 3 18.16 -22.23 27.50
CA ASN A 3 18.44 -22.83 26.18
C ASN A 3 17.77 -22.12 25.01
N ILE A 4 16.70 -21.39 25.24
CA ILE A 4 16.00 -20.58 24.20
C ILE A 4 16.88 -19.35 23.87
N PHE A 5 17.41 -18.69 24.91
CA PHE A 5 18.29 -17.53 24.72
C PHE A 5 19.59 -17.84 23.95
N LYS A 6 20.16 -19.02 24.10
CA LYS A 6 21.39 -19.39 23.36
C LYS A 6 21.16 -19.60 21.85
N LYS A 7 19.95 -19.96 21.44
CA LYS A 7 19.65 -20.34 20.05
C LYS A 7 19.05 -19.19 19.23
N ASP A 8 18.35 -18.26 19.91
CA ASP A 8 17.52 -17.22 19.26
C ASP A 8 18.01 -15.78 19.58
N TRP A 9 19.21 -15.59 20.13
CA TRP A 9 19.75 -14.27 20.50
C TRP A 9 19.82 -13.30 19.31
N ILE A 10 20.09 -13.80 18.09
CA ILE A 10 20.12 -12.98 16.87
C ILE A 10 18.74 -12.40 16.58
N TYR A 11 17.69 -13.21 16.77
CA TYR A 11 16.31 -12.74 16.58
C TYR A 11 15.88 -11.74 17.66
N LEU A 12 16.39 -11.88 18.89
CA LEU A 12 16.17 -10.87 19.93
C LEU A 12 16.85 -9.55 19.58
N LEU A 13 18.08 -9.56 19.10
CA LEU A 13 18.75 -8.35 18.62
C LEU A 13 18.01 -7.72 17.45
N LEU A 14 17.50 -8.53 16.51
CA LEU A 14 16.67 -8.05 15.43
C LEU A 14 15.39 -7.39 15.93
N LEU A 15 14.69 -7.99 16.90
CA LEU A 15 13.50 -7.41 17.51
C LEU A 15 13.78 -6.07 18.19
N VAL A 16 14.89 -5.96 18.92
CA VAL A 16 15.30 -4.70 19.55
C VAL A 16 15.58 -3.64 18.48
N GLY A 17 16.31 -3.97 17.42
CA GLY A 17 16.57 -3.08 16.32
C GLY A 17 15.27 -2.61 15.63
N LEU A 18 14.37 -3.53 15.31
CA LEU A 18 13.07 -3.23 14.71
C LEU A 18 12.19 -2.37 15.65
N ALA A 19 12.24 -2.61 16.97
CA ALA A 19 11.51 -1.80 17.95
C ALA A 19 12.02 -0.36 17.98
N ILE A 20 13.34 -0.15 18.00
CA ILE A 20 13.95 1.18 17.95
C ILE A 20 13.50 1.91 16.68
N LEU A 21 13.55 1.24 15.54
CA LEU A 21 13.19 1.83 14.25
C LEU A 21 11.70 2.14 14.13
N THR A 22 10.85 1.26 14.65
CA THR A 22 9.40 1.52 14.69
C THR A 22 9.11 2.70 15.62
N PHE A 23 9.82 2.80 16.76
CA PHE A 23 9.69 3.96 17.64
C PHE A 23 10.10 5.26 16.91
N MET A 24 11.23 5.26 16.20
CA MET A 24 11.65 6.39 15.38
C MET A 24 10.62 6.73 14.29
N GLN A 25 10.07 5.72 13.63
CA GLN A 25 9.02 5.91 12.62
C GLN A 25 7.75 6.54 13.22
N VAL A 26 7.29 6.05 14.38
CA VAL A 26 6.12 6.61 15.09
C VAL A 26 6.38 8.05 15.54
N ALA A 27 7.57 8.34 16.06
CA ALA A 27 7.96 9.71 16.42
C ALA A 27 7.91 10.67 15.23
N ASN A 28 8.12 10.14 14.01
CA ASN A 28 8.05 10.90 12.76
C ASN A 28 6.64 11.16 12.24
N PHE A 29 5.59 10.54 12.76
CA PHE A 29 4.22 10.70 12.22
C PHE A 29 3.70 12.14 12.30
N ARG A 30 4.21 12.95 13.21
CA ARG A 30 3.85 14.36 13.35
C ARG A 30 4.68 15.30 12.47
N PHE A 31 5.81 14.82 11.91
CA PHE A 31 6.72 15.65 11.14
C PHE A 31 6.43 15.56 9.66
N GLY A 32 6.58 16.70 9.01
CA GLY A 32 6.45 16.85 7.58
C GLY A 32 5.02 16.65 7.10
N PHE A 33 4.61 17.54 6.25
CA PHE A 33 3.44 17.34 5.46
C PHE A 33 3.92 17.24 4.02
N PHE A 34 3.85 16.07 3.50
CA PHE A 34 3.77 15.75 2.12
C PHE A 34 4.83 16.12 1.18
N THR A 35 5.39 15.11 0.78
CA THR A 35 5.89 14.93 -0.56
C THR A 35 4.90 14.17 -1.46
N ALA A 36 3.78 13.73 -0.94
CA ALA A 36 2.83 12.94 -1.70
C ALA A 36 1.41 13.47 -1.49
N TYR A 37 0.84 14.02 -2.54
CA TYR A 37 -0.57 14.39 -2.63
C TYR A 37 -1.54 13.28 -2.19
N ASP A 38 -1.13 12.01 -2.28
CA ASP A 38 -1.90 10.85 -1.85
C ASP A 38 -2.28 10.88 -0.36
N GLU A 39 -1.41 11.40 0.51
CA GLU A 39 -1.68 11.40 1.95
C GLU A 39 -2.81 12.37 2.32
N ALA A 40 -2.79 13.61 1.78
CA ALA A 40 -3.88 14.56 1.96
C ALA A 40 -5.17 14.03 1.36
N TYR A 41 -5.11 13.43 0.18
CA TYR A 41 -6.22 12.76 -0.45
C TYR A 41 -6.84 11.69 0.46
N PHE A 42 -6.02 10.86 1.10
CA PHE A 42 -6.52 9.83 2.03
C PHE A 42 -7.14 10.43 3.29
N LEU A 43 -6.57 11.50 3.85
CA LEU A 43 -7.15 12.19 5.00
C LEU A 43 -8.50 12.84 4.66
N LEU A 44 -8.61 13.47 3.49
CA LEU A 44 -9.89 14.00 2.99
C LEU A 44 -10.93 12.90 2.80
N LYS A 45 -10.52 11.73 2.26
CA LYS A 45 -11.42 10.57 2.14
C LYS A 45 -11.91 10.03 3.47
N LEU A 46 -11.08 10.07 4.49
CA LEU A 46 -11.49 9.70 5.86
C LEU A 46 -12.44 10.75 6.43
N GLN A 47 -12.19 12.03 6.20
CA GLN A 47 -13.10 13.11 6.62
C GLN A 47 -14.49 12.94 6.00
N GLU A 48 -14.57 12.68 4.70
CA GLU A 48 -15.83 12.41 4.01
C GLU A 48 -16.57 11.17 4.56
N ALA A 49 -15.83 10.14 4.96
CA ALA A 49 -16.43 8.95 5.53
C ALA A 49 -17.16 9.22 6.85
N TYR A 50 -16.69 10.18 7.65
CA TYR A 50 -17.41 10.63 8.86
C TYR A 50 -18.69 11.40 8.52
N ASP A 51 -18.69 12.18 7.46
CA ASP A 51 -19.85 12.97 7.05
C ASP A 51 -20.92 12.13 6.33
N MET A 52 -20.65 10.84 6.08
CA MET A 52 -21.52 9.89 5.35
C MET A 52 -21.98 10.42 3.97
N SER A 53 -21.42 11.53 3.51
CA SER A 53 -21.88 12.24 2.31
C SER A 53 -21.35 11.65 1.01
N CYS A 54 -20.43 10.70 1.09
CA CYS A 54 -19.70 10.25 -0.07
C CYS A 54 -19.51 8.72 -0.13
N ILE A 55 -20.55 8.01 -0.53
CA ILE A 55 -20.46 6.62 -0.99
C ILE A 55 -19.90 6.56 -2.41
N THR A 56 -19.30 7.63 -2.89
CA THR A 56 -18.76 7.74 -4.25
C THR A 56 -17.31 7.29 -4.31
N GLY A 57 -17.07 6.08 -4.79
CA GLY A 57 -15.70 5.64 -5.02
C GLY A 57 -15.58 4.17 -5.39
N LYS A 58 -14.47 3.82 -6.03
CA LYS A 58 -14.10 2.43 -6.39
C LYS A 58 -13.93 1.52 -5.18
N SER A 59 -13.73 2.09 -4.02
CA SER A 59 -13.23 1.40 -2.85
C SER A 59 -13.87 2.00 -1.62
N GLN A 60 -14.35 1.14 -0.76
CA GLN A 60 -15.03 1.52 0.48
C GLN A 60 -14.10 1.38 1.71
N TRP A 61 -12.79 1.40 1.50
CA TRP A 61 -11.81 1.24 2.57
C TRP A 61 -11.96 2.31 3.67
N ASN A 62 -12.28 3.55 3.30
CA ASN A 62 -12.46 4.67 4.23
C ASN A 62 -13.65 4.45 5.16
N LEU A 63 -14.79 3.99 4.63
CA LEU A 63 -15.96 3.64 5.44
C LEU A 63 -15.67 2.48 6.40
N ILE A 64 -15.01 1.43 5.90
CA ILE A 64 -14.58 0.31 6.74
C ILE A 64 -13.64 0.79 7.84
N ALA A 65 -12.68 1.65 7.51
CA ALA A 65 -11.71 2.17 8.46
C ALA A 65 -12.35 2.93 9.63
N VAL A 66 -13.30 3.82 9.35
CA VAL A 66 -14.03 4.57 10.38
C VAL A 66 -14.78 3.63 11.34
N HIS A 67 -15.35 2.54 10.83
CA HIS A 67 -16.05 1.56 11.67
C HIS A 67 -15.09 0.64 12.44
N TRP A 68 -13.90 0.35 11.90
CA TRP A 68 -12.91 -0.48 12.60
C TRP A 68 -12.17 0.28 13.70
N PHE A 69 -12.09 1.61 13.57
CA PHE A 69 -11.40 2.48 14.52
C PHE A 69 -12.31 3.58 15.10
N PRO A 70 -13.47 3.23 15.71
CA PRO A 70 -14.47 4.21 16.11
C PRO A 70 -14.00 5.19 17.21
N TYR A 71 -12.92 4.86 17.91
CA TYR A 71 -12.35 5.69 18.98
C TYR A 71 -11.17 6.56 18.53
N LEU A 72 -10.77 6.45 17.27
CA LEU A 72 -9.70 7.27 16.69
C LEU A 72 -10.31 8.28 15.71
N ASP A 73 -9.97 9.54 15.89
CA ASP A 73 -10.27 10.55 14.87
C ASP A 73 -9.27 10.39 13.71
N LEU A 74 -9.67 9.60 12.71
CA LEU A 74 -8.83 9.24 11.57
C LEU A 74 -8.55 10.42 10.62
N THR A 75 -9.24 11.56 10.80
CA THR A 75 -8.95 12.79 10.04
C THR A 75 -7.63 13.42 10.47
N SER A 76 -7.14 13.07 11.67
CA SER A 76 -5.79 13.44 12.10
C SER A 76 -4.74 12.54 11.44
N LYS A 77 -3.67 13.16 10.91
CA LYS A 77 -2.53 12.44 10.36
C LYS A 77 -1.97 11.40 11.33
N VAL A 78 -1.72 11.80 12.58
CA VAL A 78 -1.13 10.93 13.62
C VAL A 78 -2.03 9.71 13.86
N ASN A 79 -3.34 9.92 14.01
CA ASN A 79 -4.28 8.83 14.26
C ASN A 79 -4.44 7.91 13.03
N SER A 80 -4.41 8.47 11.83
CA SER A 80 -4.41 7.70 10.58
C SER A 80 -3.19 6.76 10.51
N TYR A 81 -2.00 7.26 10.83
CA TYR A 81 -0.78 6.45 10.90
C TYR A 81 -0.82 5.41 12.02
N LEU A 82 -1.39 5.77 13.19
CA LEU A 82 -1.57 4.83 14.30
C LEU A 82 -2.50 3.68 13.90
N ALA A 83 -3.64 3.97 13.28
CA ALA A 83 -4.58 2.96 12.81
C ALA A 83 -3.94 2.02 11.77
N SER A 84 -3.19 2.57 10.81
CA SER A 84 -2.40 1.79 9.85
C SER A 84 -1.40 0.88 10.57
N SER A 85 -0.68 1.42 11.55
CA SER A 85 0.29 0.65 12.34
C SER A 85 -0.37 -0.49 13.11
N ILE A 86 -1.55 -0.27 13.69
CA ILE A 86 -2.33 -1.31 14.39
C ILE A 86 -2.67 -2.46 13.42
N LEU A 87 -3.09 -2.16 12.18
CA LEU A 87 -3.38 -3.19 11.18
C LEU A 87 -2.14 -4.02 10.82
N ILE A 88 -1.01 -3.36 10.62
CA ILE A 88 0.25 -4.05 10.32
C ILE A 88 0.71 -4.90 11.51
N TRP A 89 0.63 -4.38 12.75
CA TRP A 89 0.94 -5.15 13.94
C TRP A 89 0.01 -6.36 14.15
N ALA A 90 -1.28 -6.20 13.92
CA ALA A 90 -2.22 -7.33 13.93
C ALA A 90 -1.82 -8.40 12.91
N SER A 91 -1.38 -7.98 11.72
CA SER A 91 -0.93 -8.88 10.67
C SER A 91 0.37 -9.61 11.05
N ILE A 92 1.33 -8.92 11.67
CA ILE A 92 2.56 -9.54 12.22
C ILE A 92 2.21 -10.62 13.24
N LEU A 93 1.27 -10.34 14.14
CA LEU A 93 0.81 -11.31 15.13
C LEU A 93 0.13 -12.52 14.49
N VAL A 94 -0.76 -12.30 13.50
CA VAL A 94 -1.44 -13.38 12.77
C VAL A 94 -0.43 -14.27 12.04
N VAL A 95 0.57 -13.69 11.36
CA VAL A 95 1.66 -14.43 10.69
C VAL A 95 2.46 -15.23 11.72
N THR A 96 2.79 -14.63 12.85
CA THR A 96 3.55 -15.29 13.93
C THR A 96 2.79 -16.49 14.49
N ILE A 97 1.50 -16.31 14.82
CA ILE A 97 0.65 -17.37 15.35
C ILE A 97 0.51 -18.50 14.32
N THR A 98 0.25 -18.14 13.06
CA THR A 98 0.15 -19.11 11.96
C THR A 98 1.45 -19.91 11.81
N SER A 99 2.60 -19.25 11.86
CA SER A 99 3.91 -19.93 11.80
C SER A 99 4.14 -20.87 13.00
N CYS A 100 3.72 -20.46 14.20
CA CYS A 100 3.78 -21.33 15.38
C CYS A 100 2.89 -22.58 15.26
N ILE A 101 1.73 -22.44 14.64
CA ILE A 101 0.80 -23.57 14.42
C ILE A 101 1.34 -24.52 13.35
N LEU A 102 1.92 -23.97 12.27
CA LEU A 102 2.38 -24.75 11.12
C LEU A 102 3.72 -25.47 11.35
N PHE A 103 4.63 -24.87 12.13
CA PHE A 103 6.03 -25.33 12.22
C PHE A 103 6.42 -25.73 13.65
N ASP A 104 6.89 -24.80 14.47
CA ASP A 104 7.37 -25.10 15.83
C ASP A 104 7.01 -23.98 16.82
N LYS A 105 6.12 -24.30 17.76
CA LYS A 105 5.69 -23.36 18.81
C LYS A 105 6.82 -22.81 19.68
N LYS A 106 7.94 -23.52 19.78
CA LYS A 106 9.10 -23.11 20.60
C LYS A 106 9.89 -21.96 19.97
N ARG A 107 9.65 -21.61 18.69
CA ARG A 107 10.39 -20.60 17.95
C ARG A 107 9.60 -19.30 17.72
N ILE A 108 8.72 -18.95 18.62
CA ILE A 108 7.86 -17.75 18.51
C ILE A 108 8.69 -16.46 18.31
N ILE A 109 9.83 -16.32 19.01
CA ILE A 109 10.72 -15.14 18.89
C ILE A 109 11.24 -15.00 17.46
N LYS A 110 11.67 -16.11 16.86
CA LYS A 110 12.12 -16.15 15.47
C LYS A 110 11.00 -15.72 14.51
N TYR A 111 9.81 -16.31 14.66
CA TYR A 111 8.70 -16.02 13.75
C TYR A 111 8.22 -14.58 13.89
N LEU A 112 8.17 -14.05 15.12
CA LEU A 112 7.85 -12.65 15.37
C LEU A 112 8.88 -11.72 14.70
N ALA A 113 10.18 -11.99 14.89
CA ALA A 113 11.24 -11.19 14.30
C ALA A 113 11.19 -11.18 12.78
N LEU A 114 10.97 -12.34 12.16
CA LEU A 114 10.91 -12.47 10.72
C LEU A 114 9.61 -11.87 10.15
N ALA A 115 8.45 -12.11 10.77
CA ALA A 115 7.19 -11.51 10.36
C ALA A 115 7.28 -9.98 10.40
N TRP A 116 7.84 -9.44 11.49
CA TRP A 116 8.06 -7.99 11.62
C TRP A 116 9.02 -7.46 10.55
N LEU A 117 10.12 -8.15 10.32
CA LEU A 117 11.09 -7.79 9.29
C LEU A 117 10.44 -7.72 7.89
N PHE A 118 9.67 -8.75 7.51
CA PHE A 118 9.01 -8.83 6.20
C PHE A 118 7.86 -7.82 6.02
N MET A 119 7.32 -7.30 7.12
CA MET A 119 6.26 -6.29 7.10
C MET A 119 6.76 -4.91 7.56
N PHE A 120 8.06 -4.76 7.79
CA PHE A 120 8.65 -3.49 8.20
C PHE A 120 8.58 -2.46 7.06
N GLY A 121 8.27 -1.21 7.40
CA GLY A 121 8.15 -0.14 6.42
C GLY A 121 6.81 -0.09 5.68
N LEU A 122 5.87 -1.02 5.95
CA LEU A 122 4.52 -0.98 5.39
C LEU A 122 3.61 0.04 6.12
N GLY A 123 4.08 0.63 7.21
CA GLY A 123 3.37 1.66 7.98
C GLY A 123 3.47 3.01 7.29
N GLY A 124 2.41 3.41 6.61
CA GLY A 124 2.16 4.77 6.13
C GLY A 124 0.85 5.29 6.70
N GLY A 125 0.31 6.41 6.17
CA GLY A 125 -1.05 6.85 6.49
C GLY A 125 -2.09 5.79 6.12
N LEU A 126 -3.18 5.76 6.86
CA LEU A 126 -4.27 4.82 6.61
C LEU A 126 -4.86 5.07 5.22
N SER A 127 -4.89 4.03 4.43
CA SER A 127 -5.38 4.03 3.05
C SER A 127 -5.83 2.63 2.66
N TYR A 128 -6.27 2.48 1.43
CA TYR A 128 -6.57 1.14 0.91
C TYR A 128 -5.34 0.19 0.91
N VAL A 129 -4.10 0.72 0.93
CA VAL A 129 -2.87 -0.09 0.91
C VAL A 129 -2.68 -0.91 2.19
N PRO A 130 -2.55 -0.30 3.40
CA PRO A 130 -2.39 -1.07 4.63
C PRO A 130 -3.63 -1.93 4.93
N MET A 131 -4.84 -1.48 4.58
CA MET A 131 -6.04 -2.29 4.76
C MET A 131 -6.04 -3.53 3.87
N GLN A 132 -5.74 -3.39 2.59
CA GLN A 132 -5.60 -4.53 1.69
C GLN A 132 -4.48 -5.48 2.13
N THR A 133 -3.34 -4.92 2.53
CA THR A 133 -2.21 -5.70 3.04
C THR A 133 -2.63 -6.55 4.23
N ALA A 134 -3.34 -5.97 5.20
CA ALA A 134 -3.79 -6.69 6.37
C ALA A 134 -4.79 -7.80 6.00
N VAL A 135 -5.87 -7.47 5.30
CA VAL A 135 -6.92 -8.47 5.00
C VAL A 135 -6.42 -9.59 4.10
N LEU A 136 -5.55 -9.30 3.12
CA LEU A 136 -4.98 -10.33 2.27
C LEU A 136 -3.91 -11.17 3.00
N CYS A 137 -3.14 -10.57 3.91
CA CYS A 137 -2.25 -11.32 4.79
C CYS A 137 -3.03 -12.31 5.67
N TRP A 138 -4.15 -11.88 6.25
CA TRP A 138 -5.02 -12.75 7.05
C TRP A 138 -5.69 -13.84 6.21
N ALA A 139 -6.12 -13.52 4.97
CA ALA A 139 -6.65 -14.50 4.03
C ALA A 139 -5.61 -15.58 3.71
N LEU A 140 -4.37 -15.18 3.44
CA LEU A 140 -3.26 -16.10 3.21
C LEU A 140 -3.04 -17.02 4.40
N CYS A 141 -2.96 -16.46 5.62
CA CYS A 141 -2.78 -17.24 6.85
C CYS A 141 -3.92 -18.25 7.06
N ALA A 142 -5.16 -17.83 6.87
CA ALA A 142 -6.32 -18.71 6.96
C ALA A 142 -6.26 -19.84 5.91
N PHE A 143 -5.86 -19.52 4.68
CA PHE A 143 -5.73 -20.51 3.61
C PHE A 143 -4.57 -21.50 3.85
N LEU A 144 -3.44 -21.04 4.40
CA LEU A 144 -2.35 -21.92 4.83
C LEU A 144 -2.80 -22.90 5.92
N LEU A 145 -3.54 -22.43 6.92
CA LEU A 145 -4.10 -23.27 7.98
C LEU A 145 -5.15 -24.25 7.43
N TYR A 146 -5.96 -23.82 6.47
CA TYR A 146 -6.88 -24.68 5.73
C TYR A 146 -6.14 -25.82 5.04
N HIS A 147 -5.09 -25.50 4.27
CA HIS A 147 -4.33 -26.48 3.51
C HIS A 147 -3.66 -27.53 4.39
N LYS A 148 -3.11 -27.12 5.54
CA LYS A 148 -2.37 -28.01 6.45
C LYS A 148 -3.26 -28.75 7.46
N SER A 149 -4.51 -28.35 7.65
CA SER A 149 -5.41 -29.01 8.59
C SER A 149 -5.93 -30.34 8.00
N GLU A 150 -5.99 -31.36 8.83
CA GLU A 150 -6.61 -32.68 8.49
C GLU A 150 -8.09 -32.76 8.97
N ILE A 151 -8.48 -31.91 9.94
CA ILE A 151 -9.76 -31.98 10.62
C ILE A 151 -10.82 -31.18 9.84
N VAL A 152 -11.91 -31.83 9.44
CA VAL A 152 -12.96 -31.26 8.57
C VAL A 152 -13.52 -29.95 9.09
N TRP A 153 -13.94 -29.89 10.37
CA TRP A 153 -14.51 -28.66 10.93
C TRP A 153 -13.51 -27.50 10.97
N LYS A 154 -12.21 -27.77 11.25
CA LYS A 154 -11.16 -26.76 11.20
C LYS A 154 -10.94 -26.25 9.78
N LYS A 155 -10.93 -27.14 8.77
CA LYS A 155 -10.86 -26.73 7.37
C LYS A 155 -12.03 -25.83 7.00
N SER A 156 -13.26 -26.20 7.37
CA SER A 156 -14.45 -25.37 7.13
C SER A 156 -14.32 -24.00 7.80
N LEU A 157 -13.89 -23.96 9.06
CA LEU A 157 -13.66 -22.69 9.79
C LEU A 157 -12.62 -21.82 9.09
N TYR A 158 -11.49 -22.39 8.68
CA TYR A 158 -10.44 -21.63 7.96
C TYR A 158 -10.90 -21.19 6.57
N ALA A 159 -11.73 -21.96 5.88
CA ALA A 159 -12.35 -21.54 4.63
C ALA A 159 -13.31 -20.35 4.84
N VAL A 160 -14.12 -20.35 5.93
CA VAL A 160 -14.97 -19.20 6.30
C VAL A 160 -14.09 -17.96 6.58
N LEU A 161 -13.04 -18.10 7.40
CA LEU A 161 -12.15 -16.98 7.73
C LEU A 161 -11.44 -16.42 6.47
N CYS A 162 -10.97 -17.29 5.59
CA CYS A 162 -10.41 -16.88 4.30
C CYS A 162 -11.45 -16.12 3.46
N GLY A 163 -12.70 -16.64 3.41
CA GLY A 163 -13.82 -16.00 2.72
C GLY A 163 -14.16 -14.63 3.29
N ILE A 164 -14.17 -14.46 4.62
CA ILE A 164 -14.37 -13.16 5.28
C ILE A 164 -13.29 -12.16 4.84
N CYS A 165 -12.01 -12.56 4.92
CA CYS A 165 -10.92 -11.67 4.57
C CYS A 165 -10.93 -11.30 3.07
N LEU A 166 -11.17 -12.26 2.17
CA LEU A 166 -11.30 -11.98 0.74
C LEU A 166 -12.57 -11.16 0.45
N GLY A 167 -13.64 -11.35 1.20
CA GLY A 167 -14.84 -10.52 1.17
C GLY A 167 -14.53 -9.06 1.49
N PHE A 168 -13.82 -8.76 2.58
CA PHE A 168 -13.36 -7.39 2.87
C PHE A 168 -12.47 -6.84 1.76
N SER A 169 -11.58 -7.67 1.20
CA SER A 169 -10.73 -7.24 0.08
C SER A 169 -11.54 -6.85 -1.17
N LEU A 170 -12.74 -7.42 -1.40
CA LEU A 170 -13.64 -6.99 -2.48
C LEU A 170 -14.06 -5.53 -2.33
N PHE A 171 -14.28 -5.06 -1.11
CA PHE A 171 -14.65 -3.67 -0.83
C PHE A 171 -13.43 -2.73 -0.78
N VAL A 172 -12.22 -3.27 -0.67
CA VAL A 172 -10.97 -2.49 -0.68
C VAL A 172 -10.38 -2.42 -2.10
N ILE A 173 -10.12 -3.56 -2.75
CA ILE A 173 -9.61 -3.64 -4.14
C ILE A 173 -10.19 -4.87 -4.85
N ILE A 174 -11.19 -4.67 -5.68
CA ILE A 174 -11.94 -5.72 -6.37
C ILE A 174 -11.06 -6.67 -7.21
N PRO A 175 -10.19 -6.20 -8.13
CA PRO A 175 -9.50 -7.11 -9.05
C PRO A 175 -8.62 -8.13 -8.34
N ALA A 176 -7.85 -7.71 -7.34
CA ALA A 176 -7.00 -8.61 -6.55
C ALA A 176 -7.83 -9.65 -5.79
N ALA A 177 -8.94 -9.21 -5.16
CA ALA A 177 -9.82 -10.10 -4.43
C ALA A 177 -10.46 -11.17 -5.33
N LEU A 178 -10.95 -10.77 -6.51
CA LEU A 178 -11.56 -11.71 -7.47
C LEU A 178 -10.55 -12.76 -7.96
N VAL A 179 -9.35 -12.33 -8.34
CA VAL A 179 -8.30 -13.26 -8.78
C VAL A 179 -7.95 -14.24 -7.67
N LEU A 180 -7.79 -13.78 -6.43
CA LEU A 180 -7.48 -14.65 -5.30
C LEU A 180 -8.64 -15.58 -4.96
N LEU A 181 -9.90 -15.12 -5.01
CA LEU A 181 -11.08 -15.98 -4.83
C LEU A 181 -11.11 -17.12 -5.84
N VAL A 182 -10.87 -16.83 -7.13
CA VAL A 182 -10.81 -17.83 -8.18
C VAL A 182 -9.67 -18.81 -7.95
N CYS A 183 -8.48 -18.32 -7.60
CA CYS A 183 -7.33 -19.18 -7.33
C CYS A 183 -7.55 -20.09 -6.11
N VAL A 184 -8.08 -19.56 -5.01
CA VAL A 184 -8.38 -20.33 -3.79
C VAL A 184 -9.47 -21.36 -4.08
N ALA A 185 -10.56 -21.00 -4.75
CA ALA A 185 -11.61 -21.94 -5.15
C ALA A 185 -11.05 -23.04 -6.07
N GLY A 186 -10.24 -22.68 -7.06
CA GLY A 186 -9.58 -23.64 -7.94
C GLY A 186 -8.69 -24.64 -7.19
N LEU A 187 -7.93 -24.17 -6.20
CA LEU A 187 -7.10 -25.03 -5.36
C LEU A 187 -7.93 -25.95 -4.46
N ILE A 188 -9.07 -25.49 -3.93
CA ILE A 188 -10.02 -26.34 -3.19
C ILE A 188 -10.56 -27.45 -4.11
N VAL A 189 -10.97 -27.09 -5.33
CA VAL A 189 -11.45 -28.04 -6.33
C VAL A 189 -10.35 -29.07 -6.65
N LEU A 190 -9.15 -28.64 -6.96
CA LEU A 190 -8.02 -29.53 -7.27
C LEU A 190 -7.66 -30.46 -6.11
N SER A 191 -7.72 -29.96 -4.88
CA SER A 191 -7.38 -30.72 -3.67
C SER A 191 -8.42 -31.77 -3.31
N HIS A 192 -9.69 -31.59 -3.71
CA HIS A 192 -10.81 -32.45 -3.33
C HIS A 192 -11.60 -32.99 -4.54
N TRP A 193 -10.97 -33.04 -5.71
CA TRP A 193 -11.62 -33.50 -6.95
C TRP A 193 -12.28 -34.89 -6.83
N SER A 194 -11.65 -35.79 -6.06
CA SER A 194 -12.17 -37.14 -5.81
C SER A 194 -13.29 -37.22 -4.76
N ASP A 195 -13.48 -36.16 -3.94
CA ASP A 195 -14.49 -36.09 -2.88
C ASP A 195 -15.33 -34.83 -3.05
N TRP A 196 -16.30 -34.89 -3.95
CA TRP A 196 -17.16 -33.75 -4.30
C TRP A 196 -17.94 -33.20 -3.09
N ARG A 197 -18.25 -34.05 -2.08
CA ARG A 197 -18.96 -33.59 -0.86
C ARG A 197 -18.08 -32.66 -0.04
N LYS A 198 -16.83 -33.01 0.18
CA LYS A 198 -15.87 -32.13 0.87
C LYS A 198 -15.54 -30.90 0.04
N MET A 199 -15.40 -31.05 -1.26
CA MET A 199 -15.20 -29.92 -2.18
C MET A 199 -16.33 -28.89 -2.02
N LEU A 200 -17.59 -29.32 -2.13
CA LEU A 200 -18.74 -28.44 -1.97
C LEU A 200 -18.83 -27.83 -0.56
N LEU A 201 -18.55 -28.62 0.47
CA LEU A 201 -18.54 -28.14 1.86
C LEU A 201 -17.57 -26.98 2.04
N TYR A 202 -16.35 -27.10 1.55
CA TYR A 202 -15.32 -26.07 1.74
C TYR A 202 -15.55 -24.83 0.86
N ILE A 203 -16.03 -25.02 -0.37
CA ILE A 203 -16.45 -23.90 -1.22
C ILE A 203 -17.63 -23.16 -0.57
N ALA A 204 -18.66 -23.89 -0.13
CA ALA A 204 -19.80 -23.28 0.58
C ALA A 204 -19.34 -22.56 1.84
N SER A 205 -18.40 -23.12 2.62
CA SER A 205 -17.83 -22.45 3.77
C SER A 205 -17.16 -21.12 3.40
N GLY A 206 -16.38 -21.09 2.33
CA GLY A 206 -15.76 -19.85 1.83
C GLY A 206 -16.80 -18.83 1.38
N VAL A 207 -17.84 -19.26 0.66
CA VAL A 207 -18.95 -18.40 0.23
C VAL A 207 -19.69 -17.83 1.44
N VAL A 208 -19.95 -18.63 2.48
CA VAL A 208 -20.53 -18.13 3.73
C VAL A 208 -19.67 -17.02 4.33
N GLY A 209 -18.34 -17.15 4.32
CA GLY A 209 -17.44 -16.08 4.78
C GLY A 209 -17.61 -14.78 3.98
N VAL A 210 -17.68 -14.86 2.66
CA VAL A 210 -17.93 -13.68 1.79
C VAL A 210 -19.31 -13.08 2.09
N LEU A 211 -20.36 -13.91 2.23
CA LEU A 211 -21.71 -13.43 2.54
C LEU A 211 -21.79 -12.78 3.93
N LEU A 212 -21.08 -13.29 4.93
CA LEU A 212 -20.98 -12.65 6.25
C LEU A 212 -20.33 -11.25 6.14
N THR A 213 -19.33 -11.09 5.29
CA THR A 213 -18.74 -9.76 5.04
C THR A 213 -19.74 -8.85 4.33
N CYS A 214 -20.44 -9.33 3.32
CA CYS A 214 -21.49 -8.55 2.65
C CYS A 214 -22.59 -8.13 3.63
N LEU A 215 -22.99 -9.02 4.53
CA LEU A 215 -23.98 -8.73 5.58
C LEU A 215 -23.47 -7.67 6.56
N TYR A 216 -22.20 -7.79 7.00
CA TYR A 216 -21.56 -6.78 7.83
C TYR A 216 -21.53 -5.41 7.14
N MET A 217 -21.11 -5.37 5.86
CA MET A 217 -21.11 -4.14 5.09
C MET A 217 -22.49 -3.53 5.00
N HIS A 218 -23.52 -4.35 4.68
CA HIS A 218 -24.90 -3.89 4.51
C HIS A 218 -25.51 -3.32 5.78
N ILE A 219 -25.30 -3.98 6.92
CA ILE A 219 -25.98 -3.63 8.20
C ILE A 219 -25.21 -2.54 8.95
N ILE A 220 -23.88 -2.62 8.95
CA ILE A 220 -23.04 -1.82 9.87
C ILE A 220 -22.37 -0.66 9.14
N VAL A 221 -21.90 -0.86 7.92
CA VAL A 221 -21.09 0.14 7.22
C VAL A 221 -21.95 1.01 6.31
N CYS A 222 -22.62 0.41 5.32
CA CYS A 222 -23.42 1.12 4.32
C CYS A 222 -24.28 0.12 3.53
N PRO A 223 -25.52 0.49 3.14
CA PRO A 223 -26.37 -0.37 2.31
C PRO A 223 -25.65 -0.82 1.03
N LEU A 224 -25.71 -2.12 0.73
CA LEU A 224 -25.04 -2.69 -0.45
C LEU A 224 -25.53 -2.09 -1.77
N GLY A 225 -26.80 -1.65 -1.81
CA GLY A 225 -27.34 -0.95 -3.00
C GLY A 225 -26.54 0.29 -3.35
N ASP A 226 -26.28 1.13 -2.36
CA ASP A 226 -25.54 2.38 -2.50
C ASP A 226 -24.07 2.14 -2.88
N ILE A 227 -23.47 1.08 -2.29
CA ILE A 227 -22.10 0.65 -2.65
C ILE A 227 -22.04 0.20 -4.12
N LEU A 228 -23.01 -0.60 -4.57
CA LEU A 228 -23.07 -1.10 -5.94
C LEU A 228 -23.29 0.04 -6.93
N GLU A 229 -24.16 0.99 -6.61
CA GLU A 229 -24.39 2.19 -7.43
C GLU A 229 -23.11 3.01 -7.57
N ALA A 230 -22.40 3.27 -6.45
CA ALA A 230 -21.12 3.96 -6.46
C ALA A 230 -20.05 3.22 -7.27
N MET A 231 -20.00 1.89 -7.17
CA MET A 231 -19.08 1.07 -7.97
C MET A 231 -19.39 1.12 -9.46
N LEU A 232 -20.66 1.01 -9.85
CA LEU A 232 -21.11 1.08 -11.25
C LEU A 232 -20.86 2.47 -11.83
N PHE A 233 -21.20 3.53 -11.08
CA PHE A 233 -20.88 4.89 -11.47
C PHE A 233 -19.39 5.07 -11.72
N THR A 234 -18.55 4.62 -10.78
CA THR A 234 -17.10 4.72 -10.90
C THR A 234 -16.55 3.93 -12.09
N ALA A 235 -17.07 2.71 -12.34
CA ALA A 235 -16.66 1.91 -13.49
C ALA A 235 -16.99 2.61 -14.82
N THR A 236 -18.17 3.21 -14.92
CA THR A 236 -18.60 3.99 -16.10
C THR A 236 -17.75 5.24 -16.27
N TYR A 237 -17.43 5.93 -15.18
CA TYR A 237 -16.60 7.14 -15.16
C TYR A 237 -15.16 6.86 -15.58
N ILE A 238 -14.55 5.78 -15.04
CA ILE A 238 -13.18 5.38 -15.39
C ILE A 238 -13.06 5.03 -16.87
N GLY A 239 -14.07 4.37 -17.42
CA GLY A 239 -14.10 4.06 -18.86
C GLY A 239 -14.09 5.32 -19.74
N LYS A 240 -14.64 6.44 -19.24
CA LYS A 240 -14.68 7.72 -19.93
C LYS A 240 -13.49 8.63 -19.64
N SER A 241 -12.85 8.51 -18.47
CA SER A 241 -11.79 9.42 -17.98
C SER A 241 -10.44 9.25 -18.68
N GLY A 242 -10.32 8.39 -19.70
CA GLY A 242 -9.04 8.12 -20.34
C GLY A 242 -8.02 7.41 -19.44
N TYR A 243 -8.42 6.96 -18.26
CA TYR A 243 -7.66 6.02 -17.43
C TYR A 243 -7.66 4.68 -18.19
N LYS A 244 -6.89 4.66 -19.25
CA LYS A 244 -6.66 3.44 -19.99
C LYS A 244 -5.91 2.51 -19.06
N TYR A 245 -6.61 1.50 -18.54
CA TYR A 245 -5.96 0.24 -18.25
C TYR A 245 -5.46 -0.26 -19.61
N ASP A 246 -4.36 0.33 -20.06
CA ASP A 246 -3.72 -0.10 -21.28
C ASP A 246 -3.16 -1.48 -20.97
N GLY A 247 -3.75 -2.50 -21.59
CA GLY A 247 -3.27 -3.88 -21.46
C GLY A 247 -1.80 -4.00 -21.81
N VAL A 248 -1.28 -3.13 -22.68
CA VAL A 248 0.14 -3.06 -23.05
C VAL A 248 0.97 -2.57 -21.86
N SER A 249 0.57 -1.49 -21.18
CA SER A 249 1.26 -1.01 -19.98
C SER A 249 1.26 -2.02 -18.85
N PHE A 250 0.15 -2.76 -18.72
CA PHE A 250 0.04 -3.85 -17.75
C PHE A 250 1.02 -5.00 -18.08
N ILE A 251 1.00 -5.49 -19.33
CA ILE A 251 1.92 -6.53 -19.78
C ILE A 251 3.37 -6.08 -19.65
N LEU A 252 3.67 -4.82 -19.97
CA LEU A 252 5.00 -4.25 -19.85
C LEU A 252 5.49 -4.22 -18.39
N GLN A 253 4.63 -3.83 -17.43
CA GLN A 253 4.99 -3.85 -16.01
C GLN A 253 5.34 -5.25 -15.51
N TYR A 254 4.56 -6.27 -15.89
CA TYR A 254 4.87 -7.65 -15.56
C TYR A 254 6.12 -8.14 -16.29
N GLY A 255 6.30 -7.77 -17.55
CA GLY A 255 7.51 -8.09 -18.33
C GLY A 255 8.77 -7.52 -17.70
N LEU A 256 8.73 -6.27 -17.27
CA LEU A 256 9.85 -5.63 -16.56
C LEU A 256 10.13 -6.29 -15.21
N PHE A 257 9.08 -6.67 -14.47
CA PHE A 257 9.23 -7.43 -13.23
C PHE A 257 9.91 -8.79 -13.47
N PHE A 258 9.46 -9.55 -14.48
CA PHE A 258 10.07 -10.84 -14.82
C PHE A 258 11.52 -10.68 -15.29
N ARG A 259 11.85 -9.63 -16.06
CA ARG A 259 13.22 -9.29 -16.43
C ARG A 259 14.10 -9.14 -15.19
N ASP A 260 13.62 -8.37 -14.21
CA ASP A 260 14.37 -8.08 -12.98
C ASP A 260 14.52 -9.35 -12.12
N CYS A 261 13.48 -10.17 -12.01
CA CYS A 261 13.57 -11.49 -11.37
C CYS A 261 14.60 -12.40 -12.07
N LEU A 262 14.60 -12.41 -13.39
CA LEU A 262 15.56 -13.21 -14.17
C LEU A 262 16.99 -12.75 -13.90
N PHE A 263 17.24 -11.44 -13.85
CA PHE A 263 18.55 -10.89 -13.50
C PHE A 263 19.00 -11.36 -12.10
N VAL A 264 18.12 -11.29 -11.10
CA VAL A 264 18.43 -11.77 -9.74
C VAL A 264 18.78 -13.24 -9.74
N ILE A 265 18.01 -14.07 -10.45
CA ILE A 265 18.25 -15.51 -10.56
C ILE A 265 19.60 -15.77 -11.22
N LEU A 266 19.89 -15.10 -12.32
CA LEU A 266 21.17 -15.26 -13.05
C LEU A 266 22.37 -14.80 -12.22
N ALA A 267 22.24 -13.66 -11.51
CA ALA A 267 23.27 -13.16 -10.60
C ALA A 267 23.53 -14.16 -9.47
N PHE A 268 22.46 -14.75 -8.91
CA PHE A 268 22.59 -15.77 -7.87
C PHE A 268 23.24 -17.05 -8.40
N VAL A 269 22.78 -17.58 -9.52
CA VAL A 269 23.35 -18.80 -10.12
C VAL A 269 24.83 -18.61 -10.43
N GLY A 270 25.19 -17.49 -11.04
CA GLY A 270 26.59 -17.15 -11.33
C GLY A 270 27.44 -17.06 -10.05
N SER A 271 26.94 -16.38 -9.04
CA SER A 271 27.61 -16.23 -7.75
C SER A 271 27.75 -17.56 -6.99
N TYR A 272 26.73 -18.41 -7.04
CA TYR A 272 26.74 -19.76 -6.47
C TYR A 272 27.77 -20.66 -7.18
N TRP A 273 27.80 -20.61 -8.52
CA TRP A 273 28.77 -21.36 -9.32
C TRP A 273 30.19 -20.88 -9.03
N LEU A 274 30.41 -19.55 -8.92
CA LEU A 274 31.68 -18.98 -8.52
C LEU A 274 32.12 -19.47 -7.14
N SER A 275 31.23 -19.48 -6.14
CA SER A 275 31.52 -19.94 -4.78
C SER A 275 31.91 -21.42 -4.70
N LYS A 276 31.50 -22.24 -5.68
CA LYS A 276 31.92 -23.64 -5.78
C LYS A 276 33.32 -23.82 -6.39
N ARG A 277 33.74 -22.90 -7.26
CA ARG A 277 35.03 -23.02 -7.96
C ARG A 277 36.19 -22.30 -7.25
N VAL A 278 35.89 -21.32 -6.43
CA VAL A 278 36.90 -20.54 -5.71
C VAL A 278 37.05 -21.08 -4.28
N SER A 279 38.31 -21.15 -3.80
CA SER A 279 38.61 -21.58 -2.44
C SER A 279 37.91 -20.75 -1.37
N ILE A 280 37.63 -19.48 -1.67
CA ILE A 280 36.98 -18.51 -0.78
C ILE A 280 35.47 -18.54 -0.99
N LYS A 281 34.75 -19.39 -0.26
CA LYS A 281 33.29 -19.62 -0.42
C LYS A 281 32.43 -18.37 -0.20
N TRP A 282 32.87 -17.38 0.56
CA TRP A 282 32.11 -16.15 0.82
C TRP A 282 32.20 -15.13 -0.32
N LEU A 283 33.20 -15.26 -1.22
CA LEU A 283 33.39 -14.36 -2.35
C LEU A 283 32.16 -14.34 -3.29
N GLY A 284 31.54 -15.50 -3.51
CA GLY A 284 30.30 -15.58 -4.29
C GLY A 284 29.16 -14.74 -3.69
N GLY A 285 29.04 -14.73 -2.36
CA GLY A 285 28.05 -13.89 -1.67
C GLY A 285 28.30 -12.39 -1.85
N ILE A 286 29.57 -11.95 -1.76
CA ILE A 286 29.94 -10.55 -2.00
C ILE A 286 29.65 -10.18 -3.46
N VAL A 287 30.08 -10.99 -4.43
CA VAL A 287 29.82 -10.75 -5.85
C VAL A 287 28.32 -10.61 -6.10
N TYR A 288 27.51 -11.46 -5.50
CA TYR A 288 26.06 -11.34 -5.59
C TYR A 288 25.55 -9.99 -5.09
N VAL A 289 25.93 -9.60 -3.87
CA VAL A 289 25.53 -8.32 -3.26
C VAL A 289 25.97 -7.14 -4.13
N VAL A 290 27.23 -7.14 -4.60
CA VAL A 290 27.75 -6.09 -5.47
C VAL A 290 26.96 -6.02 -6.78
N MET A 291 26.65 -7.15 -7.42
CA MET A 291 25.86 -7.17 -8.66
C MET A 291 24.46 -6.57 -8.43
N ILE A 292 23.81 -6.90 -7.32
CA ILE A 292 22.50 -6.33 -6.98
C ILE A 292 22.59 -4.82 -6.75
N LEU A 293 23.59 -4.35 -5.98
CA LEU A 293 23.79 -2.93 -5.71
C LEU A 293 24.08 -2.14 -7.00
N VAL A 294 24.93 -2.67 -7.86
CA VAL A 294 25.24 -2.06 -9.16
C VAL A 294 23.97 -2.00 -10.02
N TYR A 295 23.23 -3.09 -10.12
CA TYR A 295 21.99 -3.11 -10.90
C TYR A 295 20.97 -2.09 -10.39
N THR A 296 20.77 -1.98 -9.07
CA THR A 296 19.82 -1.03 -8.48
C THR A 296 20.27 0.42 -8.63
N HIS A 297 21.59 0.68 -8.65
CA HIS A 297 22.14 2.02 -8.84
C HIS A 297 21.97 2.52 -10.28
N TYR A 298 22.16 1.66 -11.28
CA TYR A 298 22.07 2.03 -12.70
C TYR A 298 20.63 2.01 -13.26
N GLN A 299 19.68 1.43 -12.56
CA GLN A 299 18.27 1.47 -12.96
C GLN A 299 17.65 2.80 -12.51
N VAL A 300 17.45 3.71 -13.46
CA VAL A 300 16.87 5.07 -13.22
C VAL A 300 15.45 5.01 -12.60
N LYS A 301 14.74 3.90 -12.77
CA LYS A 301 13.49 3.60 -12.08
C LYS A 301 13.46 2.10 -11.77
N PRO A 302 14.07 1.63 -10.69
CA PRO A 302 14.03 0.23 -10.35
C PRO A 302 12.58 -0.14 -10.04
N LEU A 303 12.00 -1.02 -10.86
CA LEU A 303 10.65 -1.58 -10.64
C LEU A 303 10.63 -2.46 -9.39
N ILE A 304 11.79 -2.89 -8.93
CA ILE A 304 11.95 -3.68 -7.73
C ILE A 304 12.87 -2.90 -6.79
N SER A 305 12.39 -2.61 -5.59
CA SER A 305 13.24 -2.03 -4.55
C SER A 305 14.35 -3.01 -4.17
N PRO A 306 15.53 -2.57 -3.72
CA PRO A 306 16.57 -3.45 -3.21
C PRO A 306 16.06 -4.46 -2.18
N SER A 307 15.14 -4.06 -1.30
CA SER A 307 14.49 -4.94 -0.33
C SER A 307 13.76 -6.12 -0.96
N MET A 308 13.14 -5.97 -2.13
CA MET A 308 12.46 -7.07 -2.82
C MET A 308 13.44 -8.09 -3.41
N PHE A 309 14.54 -7.63 -4.00
CA PHE A 309 15.61 -8.54 -4.42
C PHE A 309 16.11 -9.39 -3.26
N MET A 310 16.21 -8.80 -2.10
CA MET A 310 16.70 -9.42 -0.89
C MET A 310 15.72 -10.43 -0.31
N MET A 311 14.43 -10.11 -0.36
CA MET A 311 13.37 -11.03 0.07
C MET A 311 13.24 -12.24 -0.86
N SER A 312 13.66 -12.12 -2.11
CA SER A 312 13.70 -13.26 -3.05
C SER A 312 14.86 -14.22 -2.79
N LEU A 313 15.92 -13.79 -2.08
CA LEU A 313 17.07 -14.65 -1.76
C LEU A 313 16.72 -15.97 -1.07
N PRO A 314 15.83 -16.01 -0.08
CA PRO A 314 15.42 -17.27 0.55
C PRO A 314 14.60 -18.19 -0.36
N LEU A 315 14.01 -17.66 -1.44
CA LEU A 315 13.24 -18.48 -2.38
C LEU A 315 14.12 -19.26 -3.34
N ILE A 316 15.33 -18.78 -3.60
CA ILE A 316 16.21 -19.38 -4.59
C ILE A 316 16.59 -20.82 -4.23
N PRO A 317 17.04 -21.16 -3.00
CA PRO A 317 17.26 -22.54 -2.60
C PRO A 317 15.99 -23.41 -2.71
N PHE A 318 14.83 -22.84 -2.32
CA PHE A 318 13.54 -23.53 -2.42
C PHE A 318 13.14 -23.83 -3.86
N LEU A 319 13.27 -22.84 -4.76
CA LEU A 319 12.99 -23.00 -6.18
C LEU A 319 13.91 -24.04 -6.81
N PHE A 320 15.22 -23.96 -6.57
CA PHE A 320 16.18 -24.92 -7.13
C PHE A 320 15.98 -26.32 -6.58
N GLY A 321 15.75 -26.48 -5.29
CA GLY A 321 15.47 -27.78 -4.68
C GLY A 321 14.18 -28.42 -5.20
N LYS A 322 13.15 -27.61 -5.46
CA LYS A 322 11.88 -28.09 -6.02
C LYS A 322 11.93 -28.33 -7.53
N ILE A 323 12.54 -27.42 -8.30
CA ILE A 323 12.64 -27.54 -9.77
C ILE A 323 13.45 -28.76 -10.17
N ASN A 324 14.60 -29.00 -9.52
CA ASN A 324 15.45 -30.16 -9.82
C ASN A 324 14.77 -31.50 -9.54
N ASN A 325 13.77 -31.52 -8.66
CA ASN A 325 13.04 -32.73 -8.29
C ASN A 325 11.63 -32.78 -8.89
N LEU A 326 11.22 -31.78 -9.69
CA LEU A 326 9.88 -31.71 -10.28
C LEU A 326 9.78 -32.69 -11.46
N LYS A 327 8.89 -33.66 -11.33
CA LYS A 327 8.53 -34.58 -12.43
C LYS A 327 7.20 -34.11 -13.06
N TRP A 328 6.97 -34.38 -14.33
CA TRP A 328 5.69 -34.04 -15.00
C TRP A 328 4.46 -34.53 -14.23
N ASN A 329 4.55 -35.69 -13.60
CA ASN A 329 3.48 -36.23 -12.76
C ASN A 329 3.22 -35.42 -11.49
N ASP A 330 4.17 -34.61 -11.04
CA ASP A 330 3.98 -33.74 -9.85
C ASP A 330 3.08 -32.54 -10.17
N LEU A 331 2.98 -32.12 -11.44
CA LEU A 331 2.04 -31.09 -11.87
C LEU A 331 0.58 -31.51 -11.72
N LYS A 332 0.30 -32.81 -11.57
CA LYS A 332 -1.04 -33.32 -11.27
C LYS A 332 -1.40 -33.25 -9.79
N LYS A 333 -0.43 -32.96 -8.93
CA LYS A 333 -0.64 -32.90 -7.47
C LYS A 333 -1.12 -31.53 -7.04
N ALA A 334 -2.16 -31.47 -6.23
CA ALA A 334 -2.69 -30.23 -5.66
C ALA A 334 -1.62 -29.44 -4.86
N ASP A 335 -0.74 -30.15 -4.15
CA ASP A 335 0.38 -29.53 -3.40
C ASP A 335 1.32 -28.73 -4.30
N THR A 336 1.57 -29.18 -5.54
CA THR A 336 2.43 -28.42 -6.47
C THR A 336 1.79 -27.09 -6.84
N TRP A 337 0.49 -27.08 -7.13
CA TRP A 337 -0.25 -25.87 -7.44
C TRP A 337 -0.39 -24.95 -6.22
N PHE A 338 -0.50 -25.52 -5.04
CA PHE A 338 -0.46 -24.75 -3.79
C PHE A 338 0.85 -23.99 -3.64
N TYR A 339 2.02 -24.62 -3.85
CA TYR A 339 3.30 -23.92 -3.77
C TYR A 339 3.47 -22.88 -4.89
N ILE A 340 3.00 -23.17 -6.10
CA ILE A 340 2.98 -22.19 -7.19
C ILE A 340 2.11 -20.99 -6.81
N PHE A 341 0.95 -21.21 -6.21
CA PHE A 341 0.06 -20.16 -5.74
C PHE A 341 0.73 -19.28 -4.68
N ILE A 342 1.34 -19.88 -3.64
CA ILE A 342 2.03 -19.13 -2.59
C ILE A 342 3.19 -18.31 -3.18
N PHE A 343 3.91 -18.87 -4.16
CA PHE A 343 4.97 -18.14 -4.86
C PHE A 343 4.42 -16.98 -5.68
N ALA A 344 3.33 -17.17 -6.38
CA ALA A 344 2.67 -16.15 -7.20
C ALA A 344 1.81 -15.18 -6.37
N TYR A 345 1.54 -15.47 -5.10
CA TYR A 345 0.64 -14.70 -4.25
C TYR A 345 0.92 -13.19 -4.24
N PRO A 346 2.17 -12.71 -4.09
CA PRO A 346 2.46 -11.28 -4.14
C PRO A 346 2.06 -10.62 -5.47
N LEU A 347 2.19 -11.34 -6.58
CA LEU A 347 1.78 -10.85 -7.91
C LEU A 347 0.26 -10.80 -8.02
N LEU A 348 -0.43 -11.86 -7.59
CA LEU A 348 -1.89 -11.96 -7.63
C LEU A 348 -2.55 -10.92 -6.71
N ALA A 349 -2.01 -10.73 -5.51
CA ALA A 349 -2.48 -9.74 -4.55
C ALA A 349 -2.24 -8.28 -4.99
N SER A 350 -1.29 -8.05 -5.87
CA SER A 350 -0.99 -6.73 -6.46
C SER A 350 -1.80 -6.45 -7.73
N PHE A 351 -2.63 -7.38 -8.19
CA PHE A 351 -3.39 -7.26 -9.43
C PHE A 351 -4.41 -6.11 -9.38
N GLY A 352 -4.52 -5.38 -10.48
CA GLY A 352 -5.52 -4.32 -10.63
C GLY A 352 -5.21 -3.01 -9.89
N THR A 353 -3.97 -2.80 -9.47
CA THR A 353 -3.51 -1.52 -8.93
C THR A 353 -2.87 -0.69 -10.03
N ASN A 354 -3.11 0.63 -10.01
CA ASN A 354 -2.48 1.57 -10.96
C ASN A 354 -1.03 1.91 -10.56
N THR A 355 -0.61 1.50 -9.38
CA THR A 355 0.76 1.71 -8.89
C THR A 355 1.68 0.72 -9.58
N ALA A 356 2.90 1.14 -9.88
CA ALA A 356 3.93 0.24 -10.39
C ALA A 356 3.98 -1.04 -9.55
N LEU A 357 4.07 -2.20 -10.20
CA LEU A 357 4.02 -3.51 -9.55
C LEU A 357 5.05 -3.61 -8.41
N SER A 358 6.23 -3.00 -8.59
CA SER A 358 7.28 -2.88 -7.58
C SER A 358 6.83 -2.18 -6.30
N GLY A 359 5.97 -1.18 -6.42
CA GLY A 359 5.43 -0.44 -5.28
C GLY A 359 4.37 -1.21 -4.49
N ARG A 360 3.91 -2.37 -4.99
CA ARG A 360 2.84 -3.15 -4.36
C ARG A 360 3.25 -4.54 -3.91
N ILE A 361 4.10 -5.21 -4.67
CA ILE A 361 4.52 -6.58 -4.37
C ILE A 361 5.12 -6.69 -2.97
N HIS A 362 5.87 -5.66 -2.52
CA HIS A 362 6.50 -5.66 -1.19
C HIS A 362 5.48 -5.79 -0.05
N CYS A 363 4.23 -5.37 -0.25
CA CYS A 363 3.17 -5.52 0.74
C CYS A 363 2.78 -6.98 1.00
N PHE A 364 3.07 -7.89 0.07
CA PHE A 364 2.60 -9.27 0.10
C PHE A 364 3.72 -10.32 0.12
N VAL A 365 4.98 -9.89 0.22
CA VAL A 365 6.14 -10.80 0.27
C VAL A 365 6.15 -11.71 1.50
N VAL A 366 5.30 -11.46 2.47
CA VAL A 366 5.08 -12.37 3.61
C VAL A 366 4.68 -13.79 3.15
N ALA A 367 4.10 -13.95 1.97
CA ALA A 367 3.84 -15.26 1.39
C ALA A 367 5.14 -16.05 1.19
N TRP A 368 6.21 -15.38 0.77
CA TRP A 368 7.52 -16.00 0.58
C TRP A 368 8.21 -16.38 1.90
N LEU A 369 7.90 -15.65 2.99
CA LEU A 369 8.35 -16.06 4.32
C LEU A 369 7.85 -17.46 4.69
N PHE A 370 6.58 -17.77 4.39
CA PHE A 370 6.03 -19.11 4.65
C PHE A 370 6.71 -20.20 3.82
N LEU A 371 7.02 -19.93 2.56
CA LEU A 371 7.80 -20.86 1.73
C LEU A 371 9.18 -21.12 2.33
N TRP A 372 9.84 -20.08 2.80
CA TRP A 372 11.13 -20.19 3.44
C TRP A 372 11.08 -20.98 4.74
N LEU A 373 10.14 -20.66 5.62
CA LEU A 373 9.98 -21.38 6.90
C LEU A 373 9.68 -22.87 6.68
N GLU A 374 8.87 -23.19 5.66
CA GLU A 374 8.59 -24.58 5.31
C GLU A 374 9.82 -25.30 4.78
N TYR A 375 10.62 -24.64 3.94
CA TYR A 375 11.87 -25.21 3.44
C TYR A 375 12.85 -25.48 4.59
N GLU A 376 13.04 -24.52 5.48
CA GLU A 376 13.89 -24.67 6.67
C GLU A 376 13.38 -25.77 7.60
N TYR A 377 12.07 -25.90 7.77
CA TYR A 377 11.45 -26.95 8.56
C TYR A 377 11.72 -28.36 7.98
N LYS A 378 11.65 -28.48 6.66
CA LYS A 378 11.91 -29.75 5.94
C LYS A 378 13.39 -30.12 5.87
N TYR A 379 14.28 -29.14 5.84
CA TYR A 379 15.73 -29.33 5.68
C TYR A 379 16.53 -28.66 6.80
N PRO A 380 16.41 -29.12 8.06
CA PRO A 380 17.00 -28.45 9.22
C PRO A 380 18.53 -28.51 9.27
N GLN A 381 19.17 -29.33 8.43
CA GLN A 381 20.62 -29.52 8.41
C GLN A 381 21.39 -28.46 7.62
N GLU A 382 20.71 -27.65 6.79
CA GLU A 382 21.34 -26.59 6.04
C GLU A 382 21.67 -25.37 6.95
N ASN A 383 22.86 -24.80 6.75
CA ASN A 383 23.33 -23.70 7.61
C ASN A 383 22.77 -22.34 7.11
N TYR A 384 21.50 -22.06 7.40
CA TYR A 384 20.81 -20.81 7.01
C TYR A 384 21.35 -19.56 7.72
N ARG A 385 22.22 -19.67 8.73
CA ARG A 385 22.77 -18.51 9.46
C ARG A 385 23.40 -17.47 8.53
N ARG A 386 24.05 -17.89 7.46
CA ARG A 386 24.70 -16.99 6.49
C ARG A 386 23.67 -16.23 5.66
N VAL A 387 22.56 -16.88 5.29
CA VAL A 387 21.44 -16.26 4.56
C VAL A 387 20.77 -15.22 5.48
N TYR A 388 20.54 -15.55 6.75
CA TYR A 388 19.99 -14.63 7.74
C TYR A 388 20.86 -13.39 7.94
N ILE A 389 22.19 -13.55 8.06
CA ILE A 389 23.11 -12.43 8.20
C ILE A 389 23.09 -11.54 6.94
N ALA A 390 23.09 -12.14 5.75
CA ALA A 390 22.98 -11.39 4.51
C ALA A 390 21.67 -10.61 4.44
N VAL A 391 20.54 -11.22 4.76
CA VAL A 391 19.22 -10.58 4.83
C VAL A 391 19.23 -9.43 5.85
N LEU A 392 19.80 -9.62 7.03
CA LEU A 392 19.91 -8.58 8.05
C LEU A 392 20.75 -7.37 7.60
N ILE A 393 21.91 -7.62 6.98
CA ILE A 393 22.77 -6.55 6.47
C ILE A 393 22.04 -5.74 5.40
N LEU A 394 21.30 -6.41 4.57
CA LEU A 394 20.60 -5.79 3.44
C LEU A 394 19.33 -5.03 3.89
N PHE A 395 18.68 -5.47 4.98
CA PHE A 395 17.64 -4.67 5.63
C PHE A 395 18.19 -3.47 6.40
N ALA A 396 19.48 -3.47 6.74
CA ALA A 396 20.12 -2.30 7.35
C ALA A 396 20.22 -1.10 6.39
N MET A 397 20.21 -1.30 5.07
CA MET A 397 20.33 -0.22 4.08
C MET A 397 19.12 0.76 4.09
N PRO A 398 17.84 0.31 4.06
CA PRO A 398 16.70 1.22 4.23
C PRO A 398 16.67 1.93 5.58
N LEU A 399 17.32 1.38 6.60
CA LEU A 399 17.43 1.96 7.93
C LEU A 399 18.31 3.21 7.94
N LEU A 400 19.38 3.21 7.15
CA LEU A 400 20.24 4.38 6.99
C LEU A 400 19.48 5.54 6.35
N ASP A 401 18.55 5.26 5.42
CA ASP A 401 17.73 6.28 4.80
C ASP A 401 16.71 6.88 5.79
N ILE A 402 16.14 6.06 6.67
CA ILE A 402 15.26 6.52 7.75
C ILE A 402 16.03 7.38 8.75
N ILE A 403 17.23 6.97 9.15
CA ILE A 403 18.09 7.73 10.07
C ILE A 403 18.48 9.07 9.44
N LYS A 404 18.92 9.09 8.17
CA LYS A 404 19.24 10.32 7.44
C LYS A 404 18.05 11.25 7.29
N ALA A 405 16.86 10.70 7.04
CA ALA A 405 15.63 11.50 6.99
C ALA A 405 15.31 12.14 8.35
N PHE A 406 15.78 11.52 9.45
CA PHE A 406 15.60 12.05 10.80
C PHE A 406 16.60 13.16 11.13
N GLU A 407 17.86 13.04 10.70
CA GLU A 407 18.94 14.00 10.99
C GLU A 407 18.80 15.34 10.25
N ASN A 408 18.10 15.37 9.11
CA ASN A 408 18.01 16.54 8.24
C ASN A 408 16.70 17.33 8.38
N ARG A 409 15.90 17.15 9.44
CA ARG A 409 14.61 17.81 9.60
C ARG A 409 14.69 19.01 10.56
N ASP A 410 14.50 20.18 9.99
CA ASP A 410 14.26 21.45 10.72
C ASP A 410 12.75 21.78 10.74
N ASP A 411 11.93 20.77 10.98
CA ASP A 411 10.47 20.87 11.00
C ASP A 411 10.03 21.25 12.42
N SER A 412 10.06 22.52 12.76
CA SER A 412 9.65 23.03 14.07
C SER A 412 8.51 24.05 14.00
N TYR A 413 8.04 24.37 12.81
CA TYR A 413 7.05 25.40 12.57
C TYR A 413 5.64 24.80 12.41
N HIS A 414 4.61 25.57 12.71
CA HIS A 414 3.23 25.14 12.62
C HIS A 414 2.37 26.17 11.89
N PHE A 415 1.51 25.68 10.99
CA PHE A 415 0.44 26.48 10.40
C PHE A 415 -0.81 26.35 11.28
N THR A 416 -1.23 27.44 11.96
CA THR A 416 -2.29 27.41 12.98
C THR A 416 -3.63 27.96 12.49
N ARG A 417 -3.71 28.41 11.24
CA ARG A 417 -4.92 29.00 10.63
C ARG A 417 -5.57 27.95 9.73
N GLY A 418 -6.81 27.61 9.90
CA GLY A 418 -7.52 26.61 9.11
C GLY A 418 -7.79 25.32 9.86
N ASN A 419 -7.45 24.16 9.31
CA ASN A 419 -7.77 22.87 9.88
C ASN A 419 -7.01 22.59 11.19
N LYS A 420 -7.74 22.37 12.29
CA LYS A 420 -7.16 22.06 13.60
C LYS A 420 -6.23 20.85 13.61
N HIS A 421 -6.49 19.86 12.78
CA HIS A 421 -5.66 18.64 12.67
C HIS A 421 -4.36 18.91 11.90
N PHE A 422 -4.41 19.86 10.97
CA PHE A 422 -3.23 20.33 10.27
C PHE A 422 -2.30 21.14 11.19
N ALA A 423 -2.87 21.92 12.11
CA ALA A 423 -2.10 22.70 13.08
C ALA A 423 -1.18 21.86 13.98
N GLY A 424 -1.49 20.56 14.18
CA GLY A 424 -0.64 19.61 14.91
C GLY A 424 0.55 19.07 14.13
N ILE A 425 0.67 19.38 12.83
CA ILE A 425 1.74 18.88 11.97
C ILE A 425 2.93 19.84 12.01
N ALA A 426 4.12 19.31 12.27
CA ALA A 426 5.35 20.08 12.24
C ALA A 426 5.85 20.23 10.79
N LEU A 427 6.10 21.46 10.38
CA LEU A 427 6.43 21.86 9.02
C LEU A 427 7.77 22.59 8.96
N THR A 428 8.37 22.68 7.78
CA THR A 428 9.48 23.59 7.52
C THR A 428 8.98 25.05 7.50
N GLU A 429 9.88 26.00 7.75
CA GLU A 429 9.57 27.43 7.65
C GLU A 429 9.02 27.79 6.27
N LYS A 430 9.61 27.26 5.19
CA LYS A 430 9.16 27.46 3.81
C LYS A 430 7.70 27.03 3.62
N GLN A 431 7.33 25.87 4.17
CA GLN A 431 5.96 25.35 4.07
C GLN A 431 4.98 26.26 4.83
N VAL A 432 5.31 26.68 6.05
CA VAL A 432 4.45 27.55 6.84
C VAL A 432 4.27 28.90 6.16
N ASN A 433 5.35 29.47 5.61
CA ASN A 433 5.28 30.73 4.85
C ASN A 433 4.40 30.58 3.61
N TYR A 434 4.49 29.47 2.90
CA TYR A 434 3.60 29.18 1.76
C TYR A 434 2.13 29.18 2.19
N PHE A 435 1.78 28.38 3.21
CA PHE A 435 0.38 28.30 3.66
C PHE A 435 -0.14 29.62 4.21
N ASN A 436 0.68 30.39 4.92
CA ASN A 436 0.31 31.72 5.39
C ASN A 436 0.06 32.69 4.24
N ASN A 437 0.93 32.72 3.25
CA ASN A 437 0.76 33.58 2.07
C ASN A 437 -0.52 33.26 1.31
N VAL A 438 -0.78 31.97 1.06
CA VAL A 438 -2.02 31.54 0.40
C VAL A 438 -3.23 31.91 1.24
N TYR A 439 -3.20 31.65 2.54
CA TYR A 439 -4.33 31.95 3.44
C TYR A 439 -4.61 33.45 3.53
N ASN A 440 -3.60 34.31 3.53
CA ASN A 440 -3.78 35.75 3.47
C ASN A 440 -4.55 36.19 2.21
N ILE A 441 -4.19 35.64 1.05
CA ILE A 441 -4.92 35.92 -0.19
C ILE A 441 -6.36 35.44 -0.07
N LEU A 442 -6.61 34.25 0.46
CA LEU A 442 -7.95 33.71 0.66
C LEU A 442 -8.80 34.60 1.57
N GLU A 443 -8.21 35.12 2.67
CA GLU A 443 -8.91 36.02 3.59
C GLU A 443 -9.31 37.35 2.93
N ASP A 444 -8.52 37.88 2.01
CA ASP A 444 -8.88 39.09 1.25
C ASP A 444 -10.13 38.90 0.39
N TYR A 445 -10.50 37.62 0.11
CA TYR A 445 -11.70 37.21 -0.64
C TYR A 445 -12.76 36.55 0.26
N ASN A 446 -12.86 36.92 1.52
CA ASN A 446 -13.88 36.43 2.46
C ASN A 446 -13.93 34.89 2.60
N TYR A 447 -12.78 34.23 2.53
CA TYR A 447 -12.70 32.80 2.74
C TYR A 447 -13.29 32.37 4.09
N GLN A 448 -14.11 31.31 4.06
CA GLN A 448 -14.72 30.71 5.24
C GLN A 448 -14.41 29.21 5.27
N PRO A 449 -13.66 28.71 6.27
CA PRO A 449 -13.43 27.27 6.44
C PRO A 449 -14.75 26.51 6.46
N LYS A 450 -14.78 25.31 5.86
CA LYS A 450 -15.94 24.42 5.72
C LYS A 450 -17.12 24.96 4.88
N GLN A 451 -17.00 26.14 4.33
CA GLN A 451 -18.05 26.75 3.50
C GLN A 451 -17.53 27.10 2.11
N SER A 452 -16.37 27.73 2.03
CA SER A 452 -15.78 28.13 0.74
C SER A 452 -15.34 26.94 -0.08
N ALA A 453 -15.74 26.91 -1.34
CA ALA A 453 -15.44 25.84 -2.26
C ALA A 453 -14.12 26.09 -3.00
N ILE A 454 -13.19 25.15 -2.90
CA ILE A 454 -11.92 25.18 -3.64
C ILE A 454 -11.91 24.07 -4.67
N LEU A 455 -11.66 24.42 -5.93
CA LEU A 455 -11.32 23.48 -6.99
C LEU A 455 -9.81 23.34 -7.06
N THR A 456 -9.30 22.12 -6.96
CA THR A 456 -7.88 21.87 -7.10
C THR A 456 -7.62 20.66 -7.97
N ALA A 457 -6.47 20.69 -8.63
CA ALA A 457 -5.91 19.53 -9.28
C ALA A 457 -5.11 18.64 -8.30
N LEU A 458 -4.64 17.55 -8.83
CA LEU A 458 -4.01 16.42 -8.14
C LEU A 458 -2.96 16.81 -7.07
N TYR A 459 -2.18 17.85 -7.35
CA TYR A 459 -1.02 18.21 -6.52
C TYR A 459 -1.34 19.11 -5.32
N ASP A 460 -2.55 19.63 -5.23
CA ASP A 460 -2.92 20.66 -4.25
C ASP A 460 -3.97 20.21 -3.22
N TYR A 461 -4.22 18.91 -3.09
CA TYR A 461 -5.10 18.36 -2.05
C TYR A 461 -4.66 18.75 -0.63
N CYS A 462 -3.36 18.99 -0.44
CA CYS A 462 -2.85 19.51 0.82
C CYS A 462 -3.48 20.86 1.20
N CYS A 463 -3.78 21.72 0.23
CA CYS A 463 -4.44 23.00 0.47
C CYS A 463 -5.89 22.82 0.91
N LEU A 464 -6.63 21.89 0.30
CA LEU A 464 -7.98 21.55 0.76
C LEU A 464 -7.98 21.11 2.22
N TYR A 465 -7.08 20.21 2.57
CA TYR A 465 -6.98 19.71 3.93
C TYR A 465 -6.46 20.78 4.91
N ALA A 466 -5.41 21.52 4.54
CA ALA A 466 -4.81 22.54 5.39
C ALA A 466 -5.80 23.68 5.71
N PHE A 467 -6.59 24.08 4.75
CA PHE A 467 -7.54 25.20 4.89
C PHE A 467 -8.92 24.77 5.39
N ASP A 468 -9.19 23.47 5.51
CA ASP A 468 -10.51 22.93 5.85
C ASP A 468 -11.59 23.36 4.81
N ALA A 469 -11.22 23.29 3.54
CA ALA A 469 -12.05 23.76 2.44
C ALA A 469 -13.05 22.70 1.96
N VAL A 470 -14.19 23.16 1.41
CA VAL A 470 -15.10 22.29 0.68
C VAL A 470 -14.48 21.99 -0.70
N ASN A 471 -14.42 20.73 -1.08
CA ASN A 471 -13.96 20.38 -2.42
C ASN A 471 -15.05 20.70 -3.45
N ALA A 472 -14.76 21.61 -4.38
CA ALA A 472 -15.70 21.99 -5.44
C ALA A 472 -15.98 20.84 -6.42
N ALA A 473 -15.01 19.97 -6.65
CA ALA A 473 -15.23 18.72 -7.36
C ALA A 473 -15.75 17.68 -6.36
N ASN A 474 -17.02 17.33 -6.42
CA ASN A 474 -17.63 16.28 -5.59
C ASN A 474 -16.93 14.91 -5.70
N TYR A 475 -15.96 14.78 -6.58
CA TYR A 475 -15.23 13.56 -6.85
C TYR A 475 -13.72 13.77 -6.67
N HIS A 476 -13.13 13.07 -5.70
CA HIS A 476 -11.69 13.10 -5.43
C HIS A 476 -10.84 12.34 -6.46
N GLN A 477 -11.32 12.16 -7.66
CA GLN A 477 -10.57 11.52 -8.75
C GLN A 477 -10.47 12.40 -9.97
N VAL A 478 -10.03 13.61 -9.77
CA VAL A 478 -9.53 14.45 -10.88
C VAL A 478 -8.12 14.00 -11.28
N GLN A 479 -7.88 12.69 -11.31
CA GLN A 479 -6.58 12.17 -11.76
C GLN A 479 -6.39 12.25 -13.27
N ASN A 480 -7.47 12.48 -14.03
CA ASN A 480 -7.40 12.67 -15.47
C ASN A 480 -8.40 13.75 -15.87
N PHE A 481 -7.86 14.90 -16.15
CA PHE A 481 -8.55 16.13 -16.51
C PHE A 481 -9.38 16.11 -17.82
N HIS A 482 -9.50 14.94 -18.43
CA HIS A 482 -10.29 14.79 -19.66
C HIS A 482 -11.78 14.58 -19.41
N TYR A 483 -12.21 14.43 -18.16
CA TYR A 483 -13.62 14.23 -17.85
C TYR A 483 -13.99 14.71 -16.46
N PHE A 484 -14.63 15.88 -16.39
CA PHE A 484 -15.37 16.34 -15.22
C PHE A 484 -16.84 15.92 -15.36
N PRO A 485 -17.45 15.28 -14.36
CA PRO A 485 -18.89 15.18 -14.29
C PRO A 485 -19.45 16.57 -13.99
N LYS A 486 -19.68 17.35 -15.04
CA LYS A 486 -20.16 18.75 -14.98
C LYS A 486 -21.42 18.91 -14.12
N GLU A 487 -22.18 17.83 -14.01
CA GLU A 487 -23.51 17.80 -13.37
C GLU A 487 -23.47 17.89 -11.83
N ASN A 488 -22.34 17.58 -11.19
CA ASN A 488 -22.23 17.49 -9.74
C ASN A 488 -21.16 18.40 -9.13
N MET A 489 -20.65 19.36 -9.89
CA MET A 489 -19.65 20.31 -9.39
C MET A 489 -20.32 21.50 -8.73
N ILE A 490 -19.80 21.88 -7.57
CA ILE A 490 -20.12 23.14 -6.92
C ILE A 490 -19.33 24.24 -7.61
N ALA A 491 -19.96 25.39 -7.88
CA ALA A 491 -19.23 26.53 -8.42
C ALA A 491 -18.10 26.93 -7.46
N PRO A 492 -16.83 26.91 -7.87
CA PRO A 492 -15.72 27.17 -6.97
C PRO A 492 -15.62 28.66 -6.65
N ASP A 493 -15.31 28.95 -5.39
CA ASP A 493 -14.93 30.27 -4.93
C ASP A 493 -13.47 30.55 -5.28
N PHE A 494 -12.67 29.49 -5.25
CA PHE A 494 -11.22 29.52 -5.49
C PHE A 494 -10.80 28.34 -6.35
N ILE A 495 -9.76 28.55 -7.19
CA ILE A 495 -9.23 27.50 -8.08
C ILE A 495 -7.70 27.50 -7.95
N PHE A 496 -7.10 26.34 -7.63
CA PHE A 496 -5.67 26.12 -7.67
C PHE A 496 -5.29 25.35 -8.93
N LEU A 497 -4.38 25.89 -9.74
CA LEU A 497 -3.87 25.25 -10.95
C LEU A 497 -2.36 25.42 -11.08
N CYS A 498 -1.64 24.33 -11.37
CA CYS A 498 -0.28 24.41 -11.90
C CYS A 498 -0.30 24.65 -13.43
N LYS A 499 0.86 24.88 -14.02
CA LYS A 499 0.99 25.15 -15.47
C LYS A 499 0.41 24.02 -16.32
N TRP A 500 0.67 22.78 -15.94
CA TRP A 500 0.18 21.60 -16.66
C TRP A 500 -1.34 21.48 -16.57
N ASP A 501 -1.89 21.69 -15.39
CA ASP A 501 -3.32 21.71 -15.15
C ASP A 501 -4.02 22.82 -15.96
N SER A 502 -3.39 23.99 -16.06
CA SER A 502 -3.93 25.11 -16.85
C SER A 502 -4.03 24.81 -18.34
N ILE A 503 -3.10 24.00 -18.86
CA ILE A 503 -3.14 23.58 -20.28
C ILE A 503 -4.26 22.57 -20.51
N VAL A 504 -4.40 21.60 -19.60
CA VAL A 504 -5.34 20.49 -19.78
C VAL A 504 -6.76 20.88 -19.36
N MET A 505 -6.91 21.54 -18.20
CA MET A 505 -8.22 21.95 -17.66
C MET A 505 -8.73 23.29 -18.22
N GLY A 506 -7.85 24.11 -18.76
CA GLY A 506 -8.20 25.47 -19.15
C GLY A 506 -9.34 25.55 -20.16
N GLN A 507 -9.46 24.59 -21.05
CA GLN A 507 -10.57 24.55 -22.00
C GLN A 507 -11.86 24.08 -21.32
N GLU A 508 -11.81 23.06 -20.49
CA GLU A 508 -13.00 22.55 -19.79
C GLU A 508 -13.55 23.56 -18.78
N LEU A 509 -12.68 24.32 -18.10
CA LEU A 509 -13.08 25.39 -17.19
C LEU A 509 -13.76 26.55 -17.93
N LYS A 510 -13.36 26.85 -19.18
CA LYS A 510 -14.02 27.86 -20.02
C LYS A 510 -15.45 27.49 -20.39
N ASP A 511 -15.72 26.20 -20.55
CA ASP A 511 -17.05 25.69 -20.87
C ASP A 511 -18.00 25.68 -19.66
N MET A 512 -17.49 25.98 -18.44
CA MET A 512 -18.28 26.01 -17.23
C MET A 512 -18.99 27.35 -17.03
N PRO A 513 -20.18 27.38 -16.43
CA PRO A 513 -20.98 28.61 -16.25
C PRO A 513 -20.43 29.51 -15.12
N TRP A 514 -19.11 29.44 -14.82
CA TRP A 514 -18.51 30.14 -13.69
C TRP A 514 -17.76 31.43 -14.05
N GLY A 515 -17.72 31.78 -15.35
CA GLY A 515 -17.01 32.96 -15.83
C GLY A 515 -15.49 32.88 -15.78
N TRP A 516 -14.91 31.65 -15.77
CA TRP A 516 -13.45 31.49 -15.74
C TRP A 516 -12.84 31.77 -17.15
N PRO A 517 -11.67 32.46 -17.23
CA PRO A 517 -10.94 33.07 -16.13
C PRO A 517 -11.34 34.50 -15.78
N ASP A 518 -12.29 35.12 -16.52
CA ASP A 518 -12.55 36.56 -16.48
C ASP A 518 -13.13 37.05 -15.15
N ASP A 519 -13.91 36.19 -14.47
CA ASP A 519 -14.50 36.49 -13.16
C ASP A 519 -13.56 36.21 -11.98
N PHE A 520 -12.28 35.90 -12.25
CA PHE A 520 -11.29 35.56 -11.21
C PHE A 520 -10.06 36.49 -11.28
N ASP A 521 -9.56 36.86 -10.13
CA ASP A 521 -8.22 37.45 -9.95
C ASP A 521 -7.20 36.32 -9.83
N ARG A 522 -6.03 36.48 -10.46
CA ARG A 522 -4.97 35.47 -10.52
C ARG A 522 -3.77 35.87 -9.69
N TYR A 523 -3.31 34.96 -8.82
CA TYR A 523 -2.12 35.13 -7.99
C TYR A 523 -1.12 34.01 -8.21
N TYR A 524 0.16 34.34 -8.29
CA TYR A 524 1.24 33.35 -8.24
C TYR A 524 1.52 33.01 -6.78
N VAL A 525 1.50 31.73 -6.42
CA VAL A 525 1.63 31.29 -5.02
C VAL A 525 2.86 30.40 -4.76
N GLY A 526 3.56 29.95 -5.79
CA GLY A 526 4.75 29.09 -5.61
C GLY A 526 4.40 27.66 -5.20
N THR A 527 5.30 26.99 -4.51
CA THR A 527 5.18 25.57 -4.12
C THR A 527 5.57 25.34 -2.66
N PRO A 528 4.84 24.48 -1.90
CA PRO A 528 5.20 24.11 -0.54
C PRO A 528 6.30 23.03 -0.48
N GLU A 529 6.70 22.45 -1.62
CA GLU A 529 7.62 21.33 -1.63
C GLU A 529 9.07 21.74 -1.37
N PRO A 530 9.87 20.85 -0.75
CA PRO A 530 11.30 21.09 -0.57
C PRO A 530 12.03 21.07 -1.93
N ASP A 531 13.09 21.86 -2.04
CA ASP A 531 13.87 22.07 -3.28
C ASP A 531 14.49 20.79 -3.85
N ASN A 532 14.56 19.70 -3.09
CA ASN A 532 15.16 18.41 -3.41
C ASN A 532 14.15 17.28 -3.64
N ALA A 533 12.86 17.58 -3.80
CA ALA A 533 11.87 16.55 -4.13
C ALA A 533 12.12 16.00 -5.55
N SER A 534 12.90 14.91 -5.62
CA SER A 534 13.39 14.30 -6.88
C SER A 534 12.32 13.67 -7.77
N TRP A 535 11.09 13.57 -7.29
CA TRP A 535 9.96 12.93 -7.98
C TRP A 535 9.02 13.92 -8.66
N VAL A 536 9.25 15.20 -8.42
CA VAL A 536 8.47 16.29 -8.98
C VAL A 536 9.24 16.91 -10.15
N ASN A 537 8.57 17.08 -11.29
CA ASN A 537 9.13 17.90 -12.36
C ASN A 537 9.01 19.37 -11.93
N HIS A 538 10.05 19.92 -11.31
CA HIS A 538 10.08 21.25 -10.71
C HIS A 538 9.55 22.35 -11.62
N ALA A 539 9.79 22.24 -12.93
CA ALA A 539 9.34 23.24 -13.90
C ALA A 539 7.80 23.36 -14.00
N ASP A 540 7.05 22.30 -13.68
CA ASP A 540 5.60 22.30 -13.75
C ASP A 540 4.96 22.80 -12.45
N LEU A 541 5.63 22.64 -11.30
CA LEU A 541 5.14 23.07 -9.99
C LEU A 541 5.53 24.50 -9.65
N GLU A 542 6.62 25.03 -10.20
CA GLU A 542 7.05 26.41 -10.02
C GLU A 542 6.03 27.44 -10.53
N THR A 543 4.99 27.00 -11.23
CA THR A 543 3.98 27.87 -11.85
C THR A 543 2.59 27.69 -11.26
N ARG A 544 2.46 27.41 -9.96
CA ARG A 544 1.15 27.36 -9.31
C ARG A 544 0.50 28.73 -9.19
N HIS A 545 -0.78 28.76 -9.53
CA HIS A 545 -1.62 29.95 -9.45
C HIS A 545 -2.87 29.65 -8.63
N LEU A 546 -3.22 30.62 -7.79
CA LEU A 546 -4.51 30.70 -7.13
C LEU A 546 -5.38 31.70 -7.87
N TYR A 547 -6.57 31.28 -8.26
CA TYR A 547 -7.60 32.11 -8.85
C TYR A 547 -8.70 32.33 -7.83
N CYS A 548 -9.00 33.61 -7.51
CA CYS A 548 -9.98 34.02 -6.52
C CYS A 548 -11.15 34.71 -7.22
N ARG A 549 -12.40 34.31 -6.91
CA ARG A 549 -13.61 34.89 -7.51
C ARG A 549 -13.73 36.37 -7.11
N LYS A 550 -13.79 37.27 -8.10
CA LYS A 550 -13.80 38.73 -7.89
C LYS A 550 -14.95 39.20 -7.03
N SER A 551 -16.13 38.57 -7.16
CA SER A 551 -17.32 38.92 -6.38
C SER A 551 -17.17 38.70 -4.86
N LEU A 552 -16.18 37.94 -4.43
CA LEU A 552 -15.89 37.67 -3.01
C LEU A 552 -14.88 38.65 -2.41
N LYS A 553 -14.26 39.51 -3.22
CA LYS A 553 -13.24 40.45 -2.75
C LYS A 553 -13.82 41.39 -1.72
N LYS A 554 -13.14 41.53 -0.59
CA LYS A 554 -13.51 42.55 0.43
C LYS A 554 -13.42 43.94 -0.20
N LEU A 555 -14.48 44.69 -0.07
CA LEU A 555 -14.43 46.12 -0.37
C LEU A 555 -13.51 46.77 0.68
N GLN A 556 -12.38 47.31 0.24
CA GLN A 556 -11.45 48.04 1.09
C GLN A 556 -12.06 49.33 1.58
#